data_b1d67d8d553953835fbfc78690fb38c5
#
_entry.id   b1d67d8d553953835fbfc78690fb38c5
#
_cell.length_a   1.000
_cell.length_b   1.000
_cell.length_c   1.000
_cell.angle_alpha   90.00
_cell.angle_beta   90.00
_cell.angle_gamma   90.00
#
_symmetry.space_group_name_H-M   'P 1'
#
loop_
_entity.id
_entity.type
_entity.pdbx_description
1 polymer ?
#
loop_
_entity_poly.entity_id
_entity_poly.type
_entity_poly.pdbx_seq_one_letter_code
_entity_poly.pdbx_strand_id
1 'polypeptide(L)'
;MSKLLVNVYVGLILLICGTVQAELLIEITKGSDSALPIAVVPFANKSSRAIPVDVSKVVANDLQRSGDFDTLSISKMLSLPNESSQIHYRDWRLLGQNYVLVGKIDLEPAKRSYKITYELIDVYEQKRILGEVLSVSSKGLRKLAHRISDKVYEAITGVKGAFSTKIAYITSQALTKNKTEYRLQVADADGQNSFTLFKSREPMLSPAWSNDAKHLAYVSFHSGRPAIYIQHVKSGEQRKVTSFKGINGAPMWSPDDSKLVMTLSKDGNAEIYIYDLASNAVERLTHYSGIDTEASWSPDGKSLAFTSNRSGKPQIYQMSLRDLQPQRLTFEGRYNARPRYSRDGKSIYYVHQVGGEFHIAAIDIE
;
A
#
# COMPACT_ATOMS: atom_id res chain seq x y z
N MET A 1 13.57 12.17 -68.58
CA MET A 1 14.28 12.22 -67.28
C MET A 1 13.39 12.73 -66.09
N SER A 2 12.12 13.09 -66.26
CA SER A 2 11.32 13.66 -65.16
C SER A 2 10.39 12.66 -64.46
N LYS A 3 10.18 11.45 -64.97
CA LYS A 3 9.30 10.41 -64.34
C LYS A 3 10.01 9.47 -63.36
N LEU A 4 11.35 9.45 -63.38
CA LEU A 4 12.14 8.57 -62.52
C LEU A 4 12.45 9.21 -61.13
N LEU A 5 12.42 10.54 -61.02
CA LEU A 5 12.68 11.29 -59.81
C LEU A 5 11.46 11.36 -58.85
N VAL A 6 10.25 11.28 -59.41
CA VAL A 6 9.01 11.32 -58.57
C VAL A 6 8.76 10.02 -57.82
N ASN A 7 9.16 8.86 -58.38
CA ASN A 7 8.99 7.57 -57.69
C ASN A 7 10.00 7.30 -56.58
N VAL A 8 11.14 8.00 -56.55
CA VAL A 8 12.12 7.87 -55.44
C VAL A 8 11.71 8.70 -54.22
N TYR A 9 11.00 9.82 -54.40
CA TYR A 9 10.53 10.63 -53.30
C TYR A 9 9.28 10.05 -52.59
N VAL A 10 8.43 9.32 -53.29
CA VAL A 10 7.26 8.62 -52.73
C VAL A 10 7.68 7.38 -51.92
N GLY A 11 8.77 6.72 -52.31
CA GLY A 11 9.33 5.57 -51.57
C GLY A 11 10.04 5.92 -50.28
N LEU A 12 10.53 7.18 -50.14
CA LEU A 12 11.30 7.61 -48.94
C LEU A 12 10.40 8.17 -47.82
N ILE A 13 9.15 8.52 -48.11
CA ILE A 13 8.18 9.03 -47.10
C ILE A 13 7.44 7.89 -46.37
N LEU A 14 7.47 6.66 -46.86
CA LEU A 14 6.78 5.52 -46.26
C LEU A 14 7.61 4.72 -45.24
N LEU A 15 8.83 5.15 -44.94
CA LEU A 15 9.76 4.43 -44.01
C LEU A 15 9.92 5.08 -42.64
N ILE A 16 9.12 6.12 -42.30
CA ILE A 16 9.15 6.75 -40.96
C ILE A 16 7.75 6.62 -40.31
N CYS A 17 7.17 5.43 -40.30
CA CYS A 17 6.16 5.08 -39.32
C CYS A 17 6.84 4.33 -38.19
N GLY A 18 7.65 5.05 -37.41
CA GLY A 18 8.01 4.63 -36.05
C GLY A 18 6.72 4.49 -35.26
N THR A 19 6.43 3.29 -34.78
CA THR A 19 5.38 3.08 -33.80
C THR A 19 5.73 3.92 -32.58
N VAL A 20 5.08 5.09 -32.44
CA VAL A 20 5.05 5.82 -31.18
C VAL A 20 4.18 4.93 -30.25
N GLN A 21 4.83 4.12 -29.45
CA GLN A 21 4.19 3.54 -28.28
C GLN A 21 3.95 4.69 -27.33
N ALA A 22 2.71 5.15 -27.23
CA ALA A 22 2.30 6.07 -26.22
C ALA A 22 2.33 5.31 -24.88
N GLU A 23 3.36 5.52 -24.08
CA GLU A 23 3.39 5.08 -22.69
C GLU A 23 2.35 5.91 -21.93
N LEU A 24 1.32 5.27 -21.39
CA LEU A 24 0.31 5.95 -20.59
C LEU A 24 0.91 6.21 -19.21
N LEU A 25 1.48 7.40 -19.02
CA LEU A 25 1.93 7.86 -17.71
C LEU A 25 0.72 8.39 -16.94
N ILE A 26 0.24 7.63 -15.96
CA ILE A 26 -0.78 8.10 -15.01
C ILE A 26 -0.06 8.77 -13.85
N GLU A 27 -0.01 10.09 -13.85
CA GLU A 27 0.48 10.88 -12.74
C GLU A 27 -0.64 11.10 -11.72
N ILE A 28 -0.55 10.49 -10.54
CA ILE A 28 -1.49 10.70 -9.43
C ILE A 28 -1.05 11.95 -8.68
N THR A 29 -1.43 13.15 -9.18
CA THR A 29 -0.97 14.43 -8.63
C THR A 29 -1.91 15.10 -7.64
N LYS A 30 -3.19 14.71 -7.59
CA LYS A 30 -4.17 15.25 -6.62
C LYS A 30 -5.20 14.19 -6.27
N GLY A 31 -5.72 14.26 -5.04
CA GLY A 31 -6.99 13.61 -4.69
C GLY A 31 -8.07 14.03 -5.71
N SER A 32 -8.86 13.08 -6.15
CA SER A 32 -9.78 13.25 -7.27
C SER A 32 -10.69 14.47 -7.08
N ASP A 33 -10.81 15.32 -8.10
CA ASP A 33 -11.87 16.36 -8.17
C ASP A 33 -13.29 15.74 -8.18
N SER A 34 -13.39 14.42 -8.03
CA SER A 34 -14.60 13.59 -8.03
C SER A 34 -14.78 12.78 -6.74
N ALA A 35 -14.29 13.26 -5.59
CA ALA A 35 -14.51 12.59 -4.31
C ALA A 35 -16.02 12.41 -4.06
N LEU A 36 -16.41 11.16 -3.69
CA LEU A 36 -17.82 10.80 -3.48
C LEU A 36 -18.35 11.39 -2.18
N PRO A 37 -19.41 12.23 -2.21
CA PRO A 37 -19.99 12.79 -1.00
C PRO A 37 -20.66 11.72 -0.15
N ILE A 38 -20.25 11.61 1.13
CA ILE A 38 -20.82 10.68 2.10
C ILE A 38 -21.02 11.35 3.45
N ALA A 39 -22.18 11.12 4.06
CA ALA A 39 -22.44 11.49 5.44
C ALA A 39 -22.26 10.29 6.35
N VAL A 40 -21.32 10.36 7.27
CA VAL A 40 -21.17 9.39 8.36
C VAL A 40 -21.82 9.97 9.61
N VAL A 41 -23.04 9.57 9.88
CA VAL A 41 -23.82 10.08 11.02
C VAL A 41 -23.24 9.53 12.34
N PRO A 42 -23.12 10.36 13.40
CA PRO A 42 -22.73 9.87 14.71
C PRO A 42 -23.56 8.68 15.16
N PHE A 43 -22.92 7.56 15.49
CA PHE A 43 -23.64 6.37 15.92
C PHE A 43 -24.31 6.60 17.26
N ALA A 44 -25.60 6.37 17.33
CA ALA A 44 -26.36 6.57 18.57
C ALA A 44 -25.89 5.64 19.67
N ASN A 45 -25.47 6.20 20.79
CA ASN A 45 -25.16 5.43 22.00
C ASN A 45 -26.47 5.12 22.74
N LYS A 46 -26.89 3.87 22.70
CA LYS A 46 -28.12 3.38 23.43
C LYS A 46 -27.76 2.96 24.86
N SER A 47 -26.52 3.03 25.28
CA SER A 47 -26.11 2.71 26.65
C SER A 47 -26.02 3.96 27.51
N SER A 48 -26.12 3.81 28.83
CA SER A 48 -25.92 4.88 29.81
C SER A 48 -24.43 5.19 30.05
N ARG A 49 -23.52 4.42 29.43
CA ARG A 49 -22.06 4.56 29.63
C ARG A 49 -21.41 5.20 28.44
N ALA A 50 -20.35 5.97 28.69
CA ALA A 50 -19.50 6.48 27.62
C ALA A 50 -18.83 5.33 26.85
N ILE A 51 -18.84 5.44 25.53
CA ILE A 51 -18.15 4.50 24.64
C ILE A 51 -16.70 4.97 24.49
N PRO A 52 -15.69 4.11 24.71
CA PRO A 52 -14.30 4.53 24.72
C PRO A 52 -13.74 4.92 23.35
N VAL A 53 -14.42 4.60 22.27
CA VAL A 53 -14.03 4.92 20.89
C VAL A 53 -15.27 5.42 20.13
N ASP A 54 -15.19 6.60 19.56
CA ASP A 54 -16.18 7.08 18.61
C ASP A 54 -15.99 6.37 17.27
N VAL A 55 -16.79 5.31 17.06
CA VAL A 55 -16.74 4.45 15.87
C VAL A 55 -17.02 5.24 14.59
N SER A 56 -18.05 6.08 14.60
CA SER A 56 -18.46 6.89 13.45
C SER A 56 -17.36 7.88 13.03
N LYS A 57 -16.71 8.52 13.99
CA LYS A 57 -15.59 9.42 13.74
C LYS A 57 -14.38 8.72 13.13
N VAL A 58 -14.07 7.50 13.60
CA VAL A 58 -12.99 6.69 12.98
C VAL A 58 -13.32 6.39 11.54
N VAL A 59 -14.56 5.95 11.26
CA VAL A 59 -15.02 5.63 9.89
C VAL A 59 -14.97 6.87 9.00
N ALA A 60 -15.48 8.02 9.46
CA ALA A 60 -15.43 9.26 8.69
C ALA A 60 -13.99 9.65 8.34
N ASN A 61 -13.08 9.58 9.32
CA ASN A 61 -11.66 9.91 9.10
C ASN A 61 -10.98 8.95 8.13
N ASP A 62 -11.29 7.65 8.19
CA ASP A 62 -10.75 6.66 7.27
C ASP A 62 -11.18 6.97 5.83
N LEU A 63 -12.47 7.14 5.59
CA LEU A 63 -13.02 7.44 4.28
C LEU A 63 -12.45 8.76 3.72
N GLN A 64 -12.43 9.82 4.53
CA GLN A 64 -11.85 11.10 4.13
C GLN A 64 -10.37 10.96 3.73
N ARG A 65 -9.59 10.19 4.50
CA ARG A 65 -8.16 9.98 4.27
C ARG A 65 -7.86 9.19 3.00
N SER A 66 -8.80 8.38 2.49
CA SER A 66 -8.60 7.67 1.22
C SER A 66 -8.46 8.63 0.04
N GLY A 67 -9.03 9.83 0.13
CA GLY A 67 -9.12 10.77 -0.99
C GLY A 67 -10.29 10.49 -1.94
N ASP A 68 -10.93 9.33 -1.84
CA ASP A 68 -12.05 8.94 -2.70
C ASP A 68 -13.41 9.43 -2.17
N PHE A 69 -13.44 9.92 -0.93
CA PHE A 69 -14.66 10.39 -0.28
C PHE A 69 -14.49 11.80 0.29
N ASP A 70 -15.56 12.59 0.14
CA ASP A 70 -15.77 13.85 0.85
C ASP A 70 -16.81 13.64 1.96
N THR A 71 -16.36 13.70 3.22
CA THR A 71 -17.22 13.42 4.36
C THR A 71 -17.90 14.67 4.90
N LEU A 72 -19.26 14.64 5.00
CA LEU A 72 -20.02 15.77 5.51
C LEU A 72 -19.71 16.05 6.99
N SER A 73 -19.37 17.29 7.32
CA SER A 73 -19.18 17.71 8.71
C SER A 73 -20.51 17.56 9.51
N ILE A 74 -20.40 17.07 10.73
CA ILE A 74 -21.56 16.87 11.64
C ILE A 74 -22.35 18.16 11.83
N SER A 75 -21.69 19.32 11.90
CA SER A 75 -22.35 20.63 12.07
C SER A 75 -23.23 21.06 10.89
N LYS A 76 -23.08 20.43 9.73
CA LYS A 76 -23.89 20.66 8.54
C LYS A 76 -25.05 19.66 8.41
N MET A 77 -25.11 18.62 9.24
CA MET A 77 -26.17 17.63 9.18
C MET A 77 -27.49 18.18 9.75
N LEU A 78 -28.58 18.04 9.01
CA LEU A 78 -29.90 18.54 9.40
C LEU A 78 -30.58 17.64 10.43
N SER A 79 -30.19 16.36 10.47
CA SER A 79 -30.72 15.35 11.41
C SER A 79 -29.66 14.30 11.70
N LEU A 80 -29.83 13.54 12.76
CA LEU A 80 -28.92 12.47 13.18
C LEU A 80 -29.66 11.13 13.27
N PRO A 81 -30.13 10.56 12.14
CA PRO A 81 -30.78 9.26 12.12
C PRO A 81 -29.83 8.16 12.57
N ASN A 82 -30.35 7.10 13.20
CA ASN A 82 -29.53 5.95 13.63
C ASN A 82 -29.97 4.62 12.98
N GLU A 83 -30.97 4.66 12.11
CA GLU A 83 -31.44 3.55 11.29
C GLU A 83 -32.07 4.09 9.99
N SER A 84 -32.15 3.25 8.97
CA SER A 84 -32.60 3.66 7.61
C SER A 84 -34.05 4.18 7.59
N SER A 85 -34.91 3.70 8.47
CA SER A 85 -36.30 4.16 8.59
C SER A 85 -36.47 5.63 8.99
N GLN A 86 -35.44 6.25 9.54
CA GLN A 86 -35.43 7.66 9.99
C GLN A 86 -34.84 8.61 8.94
N ILE A 87 -34.41 8.09 7.79
CA ILE A 87 -33.78 8.89 6.77
C ILE A 87 -34.78 9.64 5.90
N HIS A 88 -34.71 10.96 5.94
CA HIS A 88 -35.47 11.81 5.03
C HIS A 88 -34.58 12.10 3.80
N TYR A 89 -34.68 11.31 2.74
CA TYR A 89 -33.81 11.34 1.56
C TYR A 89 -33.68 12.70 0.91
N ARG A 90 -34.77 13.52 0.93
CA ARG A 90 -34.78 14.89 0.41
C ARG A 90 -33.72 15.76 1.07
N ASP A 91 -33.57 15.67 2.39
CA ASP A 91 -32.65 16.51 3.16
C ASP A 91 -31.20 16.19 2.81
N TRP A 92 -30.87 14.92 2.68
CA TRP A 92 -29.52 14.48 2.29
C TRP A 92 -29.18 14.83 0.85
N ARG A 93 -30.16 14.78 -0.07
CA ARG A 93 -29.99 15.29 -1.45
C ARG A 93 -29.74 16.78 -1.50
N LEU A 94 -30.44 17.58 -0.70
CA LEU A 94 -30.19 19.02 -0.58
C LEU A 94 -28.81 19.34 -0.05
N LEU A 95 -28.23 18.46 0.79
CA LEU A 95 -26.86 18.55 1.28
C LEU A 95 -25.82 17.98 0.28
N GLY A 96 -26.25 17.53 -0.90
CA GLY A 96 -25.39 16.99 -1.94
C GLY A 96 -24.78 15.62 -1.59
N GLN A 97 -25.40 14.85 -0.67
CA GLN A 97 -24.84 13.57 -0.27
C GLN A 97 -25.32 12.43 -1.15
N ASN A 98 -24.39 11.60 -1.63
CA ASN A 98 -24.70 10.39 -2.38
C ASN A 98 -25.02 9.22 -1.43
N TYR A 99 -24.29 9.14 -0.32
CA TYR A 99 -24.39 8.05 0.63
C TYR A 99 -24.57 8.56 2.05
N VAL A 100 -25.30 7.79 2.86
CA VAL A 100 -25.45 8.03 4.30
C VAL A 100 -25.17 6.74 5.06
N LEU A 101 -24.23 6.79 6.00
CA LEU A 101 -23.95 5.72 6.94
C LEU A 101 -24.57 6.08 8.29
N VAL A 102 -25.48 5.25 8.77
CA VAL A 102 -26.11 5.39 10.08
C VAL A 102 -25.79 4.20 10.97
N GLY A 103 -25.92 4.35 12.27
CA GLY A 103 -25.72 3.23 13.17
C GLY A 103 -26.03 3.51 14.62
N LYS A 104 -26.00 2.45 15.42
CA LYS A 104 -26.22 2.46 16.87
C LYS A 104 -25.29 1.50 17.57
N ILE A 105 -24.99 1.82 18.82
CA ILE A 105 -24.11 1.04 19.70
C ILE A 105 -24.85 0.74 20.97
N ASP A 106 -25.02 -0.54 21.24
CA ASP A 106 -25.66 -1.07 22.48
C ASP A 106 -24.57 -1.76 23.32
N LEU A 107 -24.59 -1.54 24.63
CA LEU A 107 -23.80 -2.32 25.57
C LEU A 107 -24.48 -3.65 25.88
N GLU A 108 -23.75 -4.75 25.76
CA GLU A 108 -24.16 -6.10 26.18
C GLU A 108 -23.45 -6.46 27.51
N PRO A 109 -23.94 -6.05 28.69
CA PRO A 109 -23.21 -6.19 29.95
C PRO A 109 -22.88 -7.64 30.30
N ALA A 110 -23.79 -8.60 30.01
CA ALA A 110 -23.58 -10.02 30.26
C ALA A 110 -22.40 -10.60 29.45
N LYS A 111 -22.15 -10.08 28.27
CA LYS A 111 -21.06 -10.51 27.38
C LYS A 111 -19.80 -9.63 27.52
N ARG A 112 -19.85 -8.55 28.29
CA ARG A 112 -18.79 -7.52 28.35
C ARG A 112 -18.38 -7.02 26.96
N SER A 113 -19.37 -6.88 26.07
CA SER A 113 -19.19 -6.50 24.66
C SER A 113 -20.13 -5.36 24.28
N TYR A 114 -19.82 -4.74 23.14
CA TYR A 114 -20.66 -3.77 22.46
C TYR A 114 -21.26 -4.44 21.21
N LYS A 115 -22.54 -4.25 21.01
CA LYS A 115 -23.25 -4.61 19.79
C LYS A 115 -23.37 -3.38 18.93
N ILE A 116 -22.78 -3.40 17.73
CA ILE A 116 -22.83 -2.32 16.76
C ILE A 116 -23.73 -2.75 15.61
N THR A 117 -24.75 -1.95 15.34
CA THR A 117 -25.60 -2.08 14.14
C THR A 117 -25.34 -0.90 13.26
N TYR A 118 -25.06 -1.12 11.98
CA TYR A 118 -24.89 -0.04 11.02
C TYR A 118 -25.52 -0.38 9.68
N GLU A 119 -25.88 0.65 8.93
CA GLU A 119 -26.49 0.57 7.61
C GLU A 119 -25.92 1.66 6.71
N LEU A 120 -25.54 1.28 5.48
CA LEU A 120 -25.14 2.18 4.41
C LEU A 120 -26.27 2.31 3.41
N ILE A 121 -26.67 3.52 3.12
CA ILE A 121 -27.81 3.85 2.27
C ILE A 121 -27.34 4.68 1.07
N ASP A 122 -27.77 4.30 -0.14
CA ASP A 122 -27.74 5.14 -1.32
C ASP A 122 -28.92 6.11 -1.26
N VAL A 123 -28.60 7.40 -1.30
CA VAL A 123 -29.61 8.49 -1.15
C VAL A 123 -30.46 8.65 -2.39
N TYR A 124 -29.88 8.45 -3.57
CA TYR A 124 -30.58 8.63 -4.84
C TYR A 124 -31.44 7.41 -5.19
N GLU A 125 -30.88 6.22 -5.02
CA GLU A 125 -31.60 4.95 -5.23
C GLU A 125 -32.56 4.63 -4.07
N GLN A 126 -32.48 5.36 -2.93
CA GLN A 126 -33.26 5.16 -1.71
C GLN A 126 -33.20 3.72 -1.22
N LYS A 127 -32.02 3.11 -1.33
CA LYS A 127 -31.80 1.70 -1.07
C LYS A 127 -30.68 1.49 -0.05
N ARG A 128 -30.88 0.52 0.85
CA ARG A 128 -29.82 0.03 1.71
C ARG A 128 -28.86 -0.84 0.90
N ILE A 129 -27.58 -0.42 0.81
CA ILE A 129 -26.49 -1.14 0.12
C ILE A 129 -25.85 -2.18 1.03
N LEU A 130 -25.67 -1.82 2.32
CA LEU A 130 -24.99 -2.65 3.31
C LEU A 130 -25.68 -2.50 4.65
N GLY A 131 -25.72 -3.58 5.44
CA GLY A 131 -26.22 -3.55 6.82
C GLY A 131 -25.74 -4.77 7.58
N GLU A 132 -25.07 -4.55 8.71
CA GLU A 132 -24.53 -5.60 9.55
C GLU A 132 -24.76 -5.32 11.03
N VAL A 133 -24.75 -6.40 11.80
CA VAL A 133 -24.78 -6.38 13.27
C VAL A 133 -23.56 -7.13 13.77
N LEU A 134 -22.72 -6.47 14.53
CA LEU A 134 -21.43 -7.00 14.97
C LEU A 134 -21.30 -6.84 16.49
N SER A 135 -20.70 -7.85 17.16
CA SER A 135 -20.39 -7.76 18.59
C SER A 135 -18.87 -7.75 18.78
N VAL A 136 -18.39 -6.86 19.65
CA VAL A 136 -16.97 -6.67 19.90
C VAL A 136 -16.69 -6.24 21.33
N SER A 137 -15.55 -6.65 21.89
CA SER A 137 -15.07 -6.13 23.17
C SER A 137 -14.66 -4.66 23.09
N SER A 138 -14.59 -3.98 24.21
CA SER A 138 -14.13 -2.59 24.30
C SER A 138 -12.80 -2.35 23.57
N LYS A 139 -11.83 -3.25 23.73
CA LYS A 139 -10.51 -3.17 23.08
C LYS A 139 -10.57 -3.34 21.57
N GLY A 140 -11.62 -3.96 21.05
CA GLY A 140 -11.78 -4.22 19.62
C GLY A 140 -12.55 -3.15 18.84
N LEU A 141 -13.13 -2.15 19.51
CA LEU A 141 -14.00 -1.14 18.88
C LEU A 141 -13.32 -0.39 17.74
N ARG A 142 -12.07 0.05 17.93
CA ARG A 142 -11.33 0.74 16.87
C ARG A 142 -11.06 -0.14 15.65
N LYS A 143 -10.62 -1.38 15.89
CA LYS A 143 -10.40 -2.34 14.81
C LYS A 143 -11.70 -2.64 14.05
N LEU A 144 -12.85 -2.68 14.79
CA LEU A 144 -14.15 -2.84 14.15
C LEU A 144 -14.52 -1.63 13.31
N ALA A 145 -14.24 -0.40 13.77
CA ALA A 145 -14.47 0.82 12.99
C ALA A 145 -13.73 0.76 11.64
N HIS A 146 -12.44 0.42 11.63
CA HIS A 146 -11.66 0.24 10.40
C HIS A 146 -12.24 -0.85 9.48
N ARG A 147 -12.78 -1.95 10.05
CA ARG A 147 -13.48 -2.98 9.26
C ARG A 147 -14.79 -2.48 8.66
N ILE A 148 -15.51 -1.62 9.36
CA ILE A 148 -16.70 -0.94 8.80
C ILE A 148 -16.25 -0.03 7.64
N SER A 149 -15.17 0.72 7.80
CA SER A 149 -14.60 1.54 6.73
C SER A 149 -14.25 0.69 5.51
N ASP A 150 -13.58 -0.46 5.69
CA ASP A 150 -13.24 -1.39 4.61
C ASP A 150 -14.49 -1.86 3.85
N LYS A 151 -15.55 -2.23 4.59
CA LYS A 151 -16.81 -2.70 4.02
C LYS A 151 -17.59 -1.61 3.28
N VAL A 152 -17.63 -0.40 3.83
CA VAL A 152 -18.26 0.77 3.19
C VAL A 152 -17.51 1.12 1.90
N TYR A 153 -16.19 1.15 1.96
CA TYR A 153 -15.34 1.42 0.81
C TYR A 153 -15.58 0.40 -0.31
N GLU A 154 -15.53 -0.90 0.02
CA GLU A 154 -15.75 -2.00 -0.93
C GLU A 154 -17.15 -1.97 -1.54
N ALA A 155 -18.18 -1.69 -0.72
CA ALA A 155 -19.58 -1.63 -1.18
C ALA A 155 -19.83 -0.51 -2.20
N ILE A 156 -19.11 0.60 -2.10
CA ILE A 156 -19.28 1.77 -2.98
C ILE A 156 -18.34 1.69 -4.19
N THR A 157 -17.08 1.31 -4.00
CA THR A 157 -16.05 1.38 -5.06
C THR A 157 -15.82 0.06 -5.77
N GLY A 158 -16.28 -1.08 -5.20
CA GLY A 158 -15.95 -2.42 -5.66
C GLY A 158 -14.54 -2.89 -5.31
N VAL A 159 -13.71 -2.03 -4.70
CA VAL A 159 -12.32 -2.32 -4.33
C VAL A 159 -12.25 -2.59 -2.83
N LYS A 160 -11.48 -3.61 -2.42
CA LYS A 160 -11.30 -3.91 -0.99
C LYS A 160 -10.61 -2.77 -0.26
N GLY A 161 -11.19 -2.31 0.83
CA GLY A 161 -10.57 -1.34 1.72
C GLY A 161 -9.30 -1.87 2.40
N ALA A 162 -8.45 -0.96 2.84
CA ALA A 162 -7.19 -1.25 3.52
C ALA A 162 -7.06 -0.57 4.89
N PHE A 163 -8.15 -0.07 5.45
CA PHE A 163 -8.15 0.70 6.71
C PHE A 163 -7.87 -0.17 7.93
N SER A 164 -8.27 -1.45 7.91
CA SER A 164 -7.98 -2.41 8.99
C SER A 164 -6.57 -3.01 8.93
N THR A 165 -5.72 -2.55 8.01
CA THR A 165 -4.34 -3.01 7.88
C THR A 165 -3.40 -2.31 8.87
N LYS A 166 -2.13 -2.73 8.87
CA LYS A 166 -1.08 -2.13 9.69
C LYS A 166 0.05 -1.61 8.82
N ILE A 167 0.71 -0.57 9.31
CA ILE A 167 1.94 -0.03 8.73
C ILE A 167 3.12 -0.37 9.61
N ALA A 168 4.27 -0.66 8.99
CA ALA A 168 5.56 -0.74 9.64
C ALA A 168 6.46 0.38 9.12
N TYR A 169 7.12 1.08 10.03
CA TYR A 169 7.97 2.20 9.67
C TYR A 169 9.13 2.34 10.67
N ILE A 170 10.15 3.07 10.24
CA ILE A 170 11.32 3.34 11.06
C ILE A 170 11.34 4.84 11.38
N THR A 171 11.49 5.14 12.66
CA THR A 171 11.75 6.50 13.11
C THR A 171 13.18 6.63 13.61
N SER A 172 13.75 7.82 13.46
CA SER A 172 15.03 8.19 14.06
C SER A 172 14.85 9.39 15.00
N GLN A 173 15.47 9.33 16.15
CA GLN A 173 15.46 10.41 17.14
C GLN A 173 16.89 10.71 17.59
N ALA A 174 17.35 11.93 17.37
CA ALA A 174 18.60 12.41 17.94
C ALA A 174 18.44 12.51 19.46
N LEU A 175 19.22 11.76 20.21
CA LEU A 175 19.28 11.83 21.69
C LEU A 175 20.31 12.87 22.16
N THR A 176 21.43 12.94 21.44
CA THR A 176 22.49 13.95 21.61
C THR A 176 23.11 14.22 20.23
N LYS A 177 24.05 15.19 20.16
CA LYS A 177 24.76 15.55 18.92
C LYS A 177 25.35 14.34 18.17
N ASN A 178 25.74 13.28 18.90
CA ASN A 178 26.42 12.11 18.33
C ASN A 178 25.70 10.78 18.64
N LYS A 179 24.45 10.81 19.10
CA LYS A 179 23.70 9.60 19.44
C LYS A 179 22.30 9.69 18.87
N THR A 180 21.97 8.77 17.96
CA THR A 180 20.65 8.60 17.38
C THR A 180 20.05 7.27 17.84
N GLU A 181 18.79 7.25 18.19
CA GLU A 181 18.01 6.02 18.40
C GLU A 181 17.11 5.81 17.20
N TYR A 182 17.13 4.60 16.67
CA TYR A 182 16.23 4.14 15.61
C TYR A 182 15.20 3.20 16.22
N ARG A 183 13.96 3.31 15.77
CA ARG A 183 12.87 2.45 16.23
C ARG A 183 12.13 1.86 15.04
N LEU A 184 12.04 0.54 14.98
CA LEU A 184 11.09 -0.16 14.14
C LEU A 184 9.75 -0.16 14.84
N GLN A 185 8.76 0.47 14.24
CA GLN A 185 7.44 0.66 14.82
C GLN A 185 6.37 0.02 13.93
N VAL A 186 5.28 -0.40 14.58
CA VAL A 186 4.07 -0.88 13.94
C VAL A 186 2.90 -0.06 14.48
N ALA A 187 2.01 0.37 13.59
CA ALA A 187 0.79 1.09 13.92
C ALA A 187 -0.39 0.60 13.10
N ASP A 188 -1.60 1.01 13.45
CA ASP A 188 -2.75 0.91 12.55
C ASP A 188 -2.52 1.80 11.32
N ALA A 189 -3.22 1.56 10.22
CA ALA A 189 -3.04 2.28 8.96
C ALA A 189 -3.22 3.80 9.08
N ASP A 190 -3.90 4.28 10.11
CA ASP A 190 -4.09 5.69 10.46
C ASP A 190 -3.03 6.26 11.41
N GLY A 191 -1.99 5.48 11.73
CA GLY A 191 -0.89 5.86 12.62
C GLY A 191 -1.19 5.70 14.12
N GLN A 192 -2.41 5.33 14.49
CA GLN A 192 -2.77 5.12 15.90
C GLN A 192 -2.30 3.76 16.41
N ASN A 193 -2.37 3.57 17.73
CA ASN A 193 -1.96 2.34 18.41
C ASN A 193 -0.53 1.90 18.06
N SER A 194 0.36 2.88 17.84
CA SER A 194 1.75 2.59 17.51
C SER A 194 2.48 1.94 18.69
N PHE A 195 3.31 0.95 18.40
CA PHE A 195 4.21 0.35 19.36
C PHE A 195 5.58 0.08 18.72
N THR A 196 6.62 0.11 19.57
CA THR A 196 7.97 -0.16 19.13
C THR A 196 8.23 -1.68 19.18
N LEU A 197 8.53 -2.25 18.03
CA LEU A 197 8.89 -3.67 17.91
C LEU A 197 10.37 -3.91 18.24
N PHE A 198 11.25 -3.00 17.78
CA PHE A 198 12.69 -3.09 18.01
C PHE A 198 13.33 -1.69 18.10
N LYS A 199 14.36 -1.55 18.95
CA LYS A 199 15.17 -0.34 19.10
C LYS A 199 16.64 -0.65 18.83
N SER A 200 17.33 0.29 18.17
CA SER A 200 18.75 0.21 17.88
C SER A 200 19.40 1.59 17.96
N ARG A 201 20.69 1.61 18.24
CA ARG A 201 21.51 2.82 18.04
C ARG A 201 22.09 2.91 16.63
N GLU A 202 22.04 1.81 15.91
CA GLU A 202 22.48 1.71 14.52
C GLU A 202 21.28 1.78 13.58
N PRO A 203 21.46 2.25 12.34
CA PRO A 203 20.39 2.38 11.35
C PRO A 203 19.62 1.09 11.11
N MET A 204 18.35 1.27 10.79
CA MET A 204 17.45 0.22 10.26
C MET A 204 16.79 0.74 8.98
N LEU A 205 16.53 -0.15 8.01
CA LEU A 205 16.02 0.20 6.69
C LEU A 205 15.05 -0.87 6.18
N SER A 206 14.24 -0.50 5.19
CA SER A 206 13.47 -1.40 4.32
C SER A 206 12.62 -2.43 5.08
N PRO A 207 11.73 -2.03 5.99
CA PRO A 207 10.81 -2.97 6.61
C PRO A 207 9.83 -3.50 5.56
N ALA A 208 9.58 -4.81 5.57
CA ALA A 208 8.65 -5.49 4.68
C ALA A 208 7.80 -6.50 5.46
N TRP A 209 6.49 -6.40 5.34
CA TRP A 209 5.53 -7.32 5.93
C TRP A 209 5.51 -8.67 5.19
N SER A 210 5.40 -9.77 5.95
CA SER A 210 4.90 -11.04 5.41
C SER A 210 3.43 -10.91 5.02
N ASN A 211 2.97 -11.71 4.04
CA ASN A 211 1.58 -11.65 3.58
C ASN A 211 0.59 -12.13 4.66
N ASP A 212 1.03 -13.02 5.56
CA ASP A 212 0.24 -13.46 6.72
C ASP A 212 0.19 -12.42 7.86
N ALA A 213 0.87 -11.28 7.69
CA ALA A 213 0.98 -10.17 8.64
C ALA A 213 1.51 -10.56 10.03
N LYS A 214 2.28 -11.65 10.15
CA LYS A 214 2.87 -12.08 11.43
C LYS A 214 4.32 -11.69 11.58
N HIS A 215 5.05 -11.46 10.47
CA HIS A 215 6.47 -11.19 10.47
C HIS A 215 6.82 -9.91 9.73
N LEU A 216 7.92 -9.31 10.15
CA LEU A 216 8.60 -8.24 9.43
C LEU A 216 10.01 -8.68 9.06
N ALA A 217 10.36 -8.53 7.78
CA ALA A 217 11.75 -8.57 7.33
C ALA A 217 12.28 -7.13 7.29
N TYR A 218 13.52 -6.91 7.70
CA TYR A 218 14.14 -5.58 7.67
C TYR A 218 15.66 -5.67 7.69
N VAL A 219 16.30 -4.59 7.29
CA VAL A 219 17.76 -4.43 7.38
C VAL A 219 18.09 -3.75 8.69
N SER A 220 19.11 -4.24 9.40
CA SER A 220 19.66 -3.56 10.57
C SER A 220 21.17 -3.66 10.64
N PHE A 221 21.79 -2.60 11.15
CA PHE A 221 23.24 -2.48 11.33
C PHE A 221 23.68 -2.80 12.77
N HIS A 222 22.75 -3.17 13.67
CA HIS A 222 23.06 -3.37 15.10
C HIS A 222 24.12 -4.46 15.39
N SER A 223 24.38 -5.35 14.44
CA SER A 223 25.44 -6.35 14.55
C SER A 223 26.79 -5.90 13.95
N GLY A 224 26.99 -4.58 13.72
CA GLY A 224 28.22 -3.97 13.23
C GLY A 224 28.30 -3.85 11.68
N ARG A 225 27.43 -4.54 10.95
CA ARG A 225 27.31 -4.47 9.49
C ARG A 225 25.86 -4.71 9.05
N PRO A 226 25.45 -4.32 7.83
CA PRO A 226 24.10 -4.56 7.37
C PRO A 226 23.79 -6.06 7.36
N ALA A 227 22.67 -6.41 7.93
CA ALA A 227 22.15 -7.78 7.97
C ALA A 227 20.62 -7.73 7.81
N ILE A 228 20.05 -8.76 7.19
CA ILE A 228 18.60 -8.91 7.10
C ILE A 228 18.12 -9.76 8.28
N TYR A 229 17.09 -9.27 8.93
CA TYR A 229 16.41 -9.92 10.05
C TYR A 229 14.96 -10.19 9.71
N ILE A 230 14.42 -11.28 10.21
CA ILE A 230 12.99 -11.55 10.33
C ILE A 230 12.62 -11.46 11.79
N GLN A 231 11.53 -10.77 12.09
CA GLN A 231 11.02 -10.65 13.45
C GLN A 231 9.52 -10.94 13.51
N HIS A 232 9.11 -11.81 14.43
CA HIS A 232 7.70 -12.08 14.68
C HIS A 232 7.08 -10.94 15.47
N VAL A 233 6.01 -10.32 14.95
CA VAL A 233 5.45 -9.05 15.46
C VAL A 233 4.85 -9.21 16.87
N LYS A 234 4.23 -10.36 17.17
CA LYS A 234 3.56 -10.59 18.45
C LYS A 234 4.50 -11.05 19.55
N SER A 235 5.43 -11.99 19.27
CA SER A 235 6.36 -12.52 20.26
C SER A 235 7.63 -11.68 20.40
N GLY A 236 7.99 -10.88 19.38
CA GLY A 236 9.24 -10.16 19.32
C GLY A 236 10.45 -11.04 18.97
N GLU A 237 10.26 -12.34 18.76
CA GLU A 237 11.33 -13.26 18.37
C GLU A 237 11.98 -12.81 17.06
N GLN A 238 13.32 -12.73 17.06
CA GLN A 238 14.11 -12.23 15.94
C GLN A 238 15.08 -13.32 15.45
N ARG A 239 15.15 -13.48 14.13
CA ARG A 239 16.11 -14.35 13.45
C ARG A 239 16.92 -13.56 12.44
N LYS A 240 18.27 -13.69 12.48
CA LYS A 240 19.15 -13.18 11.43
C LYS A 240 19.08 -14.12 10.22
N VAL A 241 18.80 -13.55 9.05
CA VAL A 241 18.67 -14.29 7.78
C VAL A 241 19.98 -14.24 7.01
N THR A 242 20.52 -13.04 6.77
CA THR A 242 21.77 -12.84 6.06
C THR A 242 22.65 -11.82 6.76
N SER A 243 23.98 -11.96 6.58
CA SER A 243 24.98 -11.00 7.03
C SER A 243 26.25 -11.18 6.21
N PHE A 244 26.10 -11.20 4.88
CA PHE A 244 27.25 -11.30 3.97
C PHE A 244 28.07 -10.02 3.96
N LYS A 245 29.31 -10.10 3.45
CA LYS A 245 30.12 -8.90 3.20
C LYS A 245 29.43 -8.02 2.14
N GLY A 246 29.43 -6.70 2.36
CA GLY A 246 28.81 -5.73 1.46
C GLY A 246 27.32 -5.53 1.77
N ILE A 247 26.52 -5.27 0.73
CA ILE A 247 25.10 -4.96 0.82
C ILE A 247 24.32 -6.22 1.22
N ASN A 248 23.44 -6.08 2.20
CA ASN A 248 22.33 -6.95 2.53
C ASN A 248 21.11 -6.05 2.66
N GLY A 249 20.23 -6.02 1.66
CA GLY A 249 19.22 -4.97 1.57
C GLY A 249 17.93 -5.37 0.87
N ALA A 250 16.94 -4.48 0.96
CA ALA A 250 15.68 -4.53 0.27
C ALA A 250 14.97 -5.90 0.31
N PRO A 251 14.77 -6.53 1.48
CA PRO A 251 14.05 -7.79 1.56
C PRO A 251 12.59 -7.60 1.18
N MET A 252 12.01 -8.57 0.45
CA MET A 252 10.59 -8.64 0.12
C MET A 252 10.13 -10.10 0.13
N TRP A 253 9.00 -10.35 0.80
CA TRP A 253 8.41 -11.67 0.91
C TRP A 253 7.79 -12.14 -0.40
N SER A 254 7.95 -13.43 -0.72
CA SER A 254 7.17 -14.07 -1.78
C SER A 254 5.69 -14.13 -1.41
N PRO A 255 4.75 -14.23 -2.38
CA PRO A 255 3.31 -14.23 -2.09
C PRO A 255 2.85 -15.33 -1.12
N ASP A 256 3.57 -16.45 -1.06
CA ASP A 256 3.33 -17.60 -0.18
C ASP A 256 4.12 -17.57 1.15
N ASP A 257 4.86 -16.48 1.38
CA ASP A 257 5.75 -16.29 2.55
C ASP A 257 6.85 -17.35 2.72
N SER A 258 7.13 -18.18 1.71
CA SER A 258 8.16 -19.22 1.78
C SER A 258 9.57 -18.70 1.49
N LYS A 259 9.69 -17.54 0.82
CA LYS A 259 10.95 -16.98 0.34
C LYS A 259 11.06 -15.50 0.60
N LEU A 260 12.31 -14.99 0.58
CA LEU A 260 12.60 -13.56 0.46
C LEU A 260 13.38 -13.31 -0.82
N VAL A 261 12.95 -12.35 -1.64
CA VAL A 261 13.84 -11.72 -2.61
C VAL A 261 14.59 -10.59 -1.91
N MET A 262 15.86 -10.39 -2.23
CA MET A 262 16.71 -9.40 -1.59
C MET A 262 17.85 -8.94 -2.50
N THR A 263 18.48 -7.84 -2.13
CA THR A 263 19.69 -7.34 -2.78
C THR A 263 20.91 -7.71 -1.96
N LEU A 264 21.86 -8.43 -2.57
CA LEU A 264 23.16 -8.74 -1.96
C LEU A 264 24.28 -8.32 -2.89
N SER A 265 25.44 -7.94 -2.32
CA SER A 265 26.67 -7.69 -3.09
C SER A 265 27.83 -8.61 -2.71
N LYS A 266 27.52 -9.80 -2.20
CA LYS A 266 28.51 -10.76 -1.71
C LYS A 266 29.46 -11.30 -2.80
N ASP A 267 29.01 -11.28 -4.05
CA ASP A 267 29.75 -11.80 -5.21
C ASP A 267 30.26 -10.66 -6.12
N GLY A 268 30.43 -9.44 -5.56
CA GLY A 268 31.01 -8.27 -6.25
C GLY A 268 30.12 -7.04 -6.21
N ASN A 269 29.13 -6.95 -7.09
CA ASN A 269 28.18 -5.86 -7.19
C ASN A 269 26.79 -6.22 -6.63
N ALA A 270 25.91 -5.25 -6.54
CA ALA A 270 24.55 -5.44 -6.05
C ALA A 270 23.69 -6.19 -7.09
N GLU A 271 23.16 -7.32 -6.68
CA GLU A 271 22.37 -8.21 -7.53
C GLU A 271 21.14 -8.73 -6.77
N ILE A 272 20.18 -9.29 -7.49
CA ILE A 272 18.97 -9.89 -6.94
C ILE A 272 19.24 -11.35 -6.55
N TYR A 273 18.87 -11.69 -5.31
CA TYR A 273 18.95 -13.03 -4.77
C TYR A 273 17.61 -13.45 -4.19
N ILE A 274 17.35 -14.76 -4.21
CA ILE A 274 16.29 -15.40 -3.43
C ILE A 274 16.91 -16.15 -2.25
N TYR A 275 16.28 -16.00 -1.09
CA TYR A 275 16.56 -16.79 0.10
C TYR A 275 15.34 -17.68 0.38
N ASP A 276 15.54 -18.98 0.45
CA ASP A 276 14.52 -19.95 0.82
C ASP A 276 14.50 -20.14 2.34
N LEU A 277 13.35 -19.91 2.97
CA LEU A 277 13.23 -19.88 4.42
C LEU A 277 13.31 -21.28 5.08
N ALA A 278 12.98 -22.32 4.34
CA ALA A 278 12.99 -23.69 4.84
C ALA A 278 14.41 -24.31 4.78
N SER A 279 15.08 -24.16 3.65
CA SER A 279 16.41 -24.72 3.41
C SER A 279 17.56 -23.79 3.81
N ASN A 280 17.29 -22.49 4.01
CA ASN A 280 18.27 -21.42 4.15
C ASN A 280 19.19 -21.24 2.91
N ALA A 281 18.80 -21.78 1.77
CA ALA A 281 19.55 -21.64 0.51
C ALA A 281 19.46 -20.22 -0.02
N VAL A 282 20.56 -19.74 -0.63
CA VAL A 282 20.67 -18.43 -1.26
C VAL A 282 21.00 -18.63 -2.73
N GLU A 283 20.12 -18.23 -3.61
CA GLU A 283 20.25 -18.33 -5.06
C GLU A 283 20.40 -16.93 -5.68
N ARG A 284 21.41 -16.73 -6.55
CA ARG A 284 21.61 -15.51 -7.32
C ARG A 284 20.81 -15.57 -8.61
N LEU A 285 19.97 -14.58 -8.88
CA LEU A 285 19.11 -14.52 -10.06
C LEU A 285 19.65 -13.63 -11.17
N THR A 286 20.35 -12.55 -10.81
CA THR A 286 20.90 -11.61 -11.82
C THR A 286 22.40 -11.62 -11.84
N HIS A 287 22.98 -11.40 -13.04
CA HIS A 287 24.42 -11.41 -13.30
C HIS A 287 24.74 -10.25 -14.22
N TYR A 288 24.80 -9.06 -13.66
CA TYR A 288 25.07 -7.83 -14.41
C TYR A 288 26.24 -7.07 -13.77
N SER A 289 27.03 -6.35 -14.56
CA SER A 289 28.19 -5.61 -14.05
C SER A 289 27.86 -4.31 -13.30
N GLY A 290 26.61 -3.85 -13.37
CA GLY A 290 26.11 -2.68 -12.68
C GLY A 290 25.33 -3.02 -11.41
N ILE A 291 24.16 -2.39 -11.21
CA ILE A 291 23.36 -2.50 -10.01
C ILE A 291 21.98 -3.03 -10.38
N ASP A 292 21.58 -4.14 -9.79
CA ASP A 292 20.23 -4.67 -9.74
C ASP A 292 19.74 -4.67 -8.28
N THR A 293 18.63 -4.02 -7.97
CA THR A 293 18.18 -3.80 -6.59
C THR A 293 16.67 -3.66 -6.45
N GLU A 294 16.17 -3.71 -5.19
CA GLU A 294 14.79 -3.36 -4.81
C GLU A 294 13.72 -4.18 -5.54
N ALA A 295 13.94 -5.48 -5.67
CA ALA A 295 13.02 -6.38 -6.35
C ALA A 295 11.66 -6.52 -5.62
N SER A 296 10.61 -6.71 -6.39
CA SER A 296 9.23 -6.96 -5.96
C SER A 296 8.66 -8.16 -6.70
N TRP A 297 7.95 -9.02 -6.02
CA TRP A 297 7.28 -10.18 -6.59
C TRP A 297 6.00 -9.80 -7.32
N SER A 298 5.71 -10.47 -8.45
CA SER A 298 4.37 -10.50 -9.00
C SER A 298 3.41 -11.23 -8.04
N PRO A 299 2.11 -10.92 -8.03
CA PRO A 299 1.15 -11.56 -7.12
C PRO A 299 1.04 -13.08 -7.29
N ASP A 300 1.32 -13.60 -8.48
CA ASP A 300 1.33 -15.04 -8.78
C ASP A 300 2.67 -15.73 -8.45
N GLY A 301 3.68 -14.95 -8.02
CA GLY A 301 5.01 -15.45 -7.63
C GLY A 301 5.88 -15.91 -8.79
N LYS A 302 5.51 -15.65 -10.05
CA LYS A 302 6.24 -16.17 -11.22
C LYS A 302 7.24 -15.18 -11.81
N SER A 303 7.15 -13.91 -11.43
CA SER A 303 8.01 -12.85 -11.97
C SER A 303 8.49 -11.90 -10.87
N LEU A 304 9.55 -11.19 -11.16
CA LEU A 304 10.09 -10.10 -10.35
C LEU A 304 10.16 -8.82 -11.18
N ALA A 305 9.78 -7.70 -10.57
CA ALA A 305 10.13 -6.38 -11.07
C ALA A 305 11.25 -5.80 -10.19
N PHE A 306 12.24 -5.14 -10.76
CA PHE A 306 13.38 -4.62 -10.03
C PHE A 306 13.96 -3.36 -10.67
N THR A 307 14.73 -2.62 -9.91
CA THR A 307 15.49 -1.46 -10.37
C THR A 307 16.83 -1.91 -10.94
N SER A 308 17.17 -1.47 -12.16
CA SER A 308 18.46 -1.76 -12.79
C SER A 308 19.03 -0.54 -13.51
N ASN A 309 20.33 -0.36 -13.45
CA ASN A 309 21.04 0.67 -14.23
C ASN A 309 21.66 0.16 -15.53
N ARG A 310 21.26 -1.04 -16.02
CA ARG A 310 21.81 -1.67 -17.24
C ARG A 310 21.62 -0.87 -18.53
N SER A 311 20.70 0.10 -18.54
CA SER A 311 20.53 1.08 -19.62
C SER A 311 21.19 2.44 -19.33
N GLY A 312 22.13 2.50 -18.37
CA GLY A 312 22.87 3.70 -17.97
C GLY A 312 22.29 4.44 -16.80
N LYS A 313 20.98 4.59 -16.69
CA LYS A 313 20.26 5.21 -15.57
C LYS A 313 19.31 4.19 -14.93
N PRO A 314 18.95 4.37 -13.64
CA PRO A 314 17.98 3.48 -12.98
C PRO A 314 16.64 3.44 -13.71
N GLN A 315 16.21 2.24 -14.09
CA GLN A 315 14.96 1.96 -14.77
C GLN A 315 14.32 0.70 -14.20
N ILE A 316 13.01 0.54 -14.41
CA ILE A 316 12.29 -0.65 -14.00
C ILE A 316 12.46 -1.75 -15.05
N TYR A 317 12.83 -2.92 -14.59
CA TYR A 317 12.91 -4.16 -15.36
C TYR A 317 12.01 -5.21 -14.75
N GLN A 318 11.50 -6.08 -15.59
CA GLN A 318 10.77 -7.29 -15.20
C GLN A 318 11.53 -8.53 -15.66
N MET A 319 11.43 -9.61 -14.92
CA MET A 319 12.06 -10.88 -15.24
C MET A 319 11.17 -12.04 -14.79
N SER A 320 10.89 -12.98 -15.70
CA SER A 320 10.26 -14.24 -15.33
C SER A 320 11.28 -15.12 -14.58
N LEU A 321 10.82 -15.82 -13.53
CA LEU A 321 11.66 -16.79 -12.81
C LEU A 321 11.91 -18.08 -13.58
N ARG A 322 11.25 -18.26 -14.73
CA ARG A 322 11.45 -19.43 -15.60
C ARG A 322 12.69 -19.29 -16.49
N ASP A 323 12.87 -18.11 -17.08
CA ASP A 323 13.91 -17.90 -18.11
C ASP A 323 15.01 -16.93 -17.65
N LEU A 324 14.77 -16.18 -16.57
CA LEU A 324 15.70 -15.23 -15.94
C LEU A 324 16.21 -14.14 -16.92
N GLN A 325 15.40 -13.77 -17.93
CA GLN A 325 15.75 -12.73 -18.90
C GLN A 325 15.11 -11.39 -18.54
N PRO A 326 15.88 -10.37 -18.16
CA PRO A 326 15.34 -9.07 -17.81
C PRO A 326 14.83 -8.30 -19.03
N GLN A 327 13.62 -7.80 -18.95
CA GLN A 327 12.99 -6.93 -19.94
C GLN A 327 12.75 -5.54 -19.33
N ARG A 328 13.13 -4.48 -20.04
CA ARG A 328 12.94 -3.12 -19.60
C ARG A 328 11.49 -2.71 -19.75
N LEU A 329 10.91 -2.09 -18.71
CA LEU A 329 9.53 -1.61 -18.70
C LEU A 329 9.42 -0.09 -18.81
N THR A 330 10.36 0.68 -18.25
CA THR A 330 10.30 2.14 -18.25
C THR A 330 11.35 2.74 -19.17
N PHE A 331 10.96 3.72 -20.00
CA PHE A 331 11.80 4.35 -21.01
C PHE A 331 11.96 5.85 -20.79
N GLU A 332 10.99 6.47 -20.12
CA GLU A 332 10.97 7.89 -19.84
C GLU A 332 11.60 8.22 -18.47
N GLY A 333 12.05 9.46 -18.33
CA GLY A 333 12.70 9.95 -17.12
C GLY A 333 14.12 9.45 -16.93
N ARG A 334 14.81 10.09 -15.99
CA ARG A 334 16.22 9.78 -15.70
C ARG A 334 16.40 8.83 -14.51
N TYR A 335 15.34 8.63 -13.72
CA TYR A 335 15.36 7.80 -12.54
C TYR A 335 13.99 7.18 -12.31
N ASN A 336 13.92 5.86 -12.43
CA ASN A 336 12.76 5.02 -12.12
C ASN A 336 13.23 3.91 -11.20
N ALA A 337 12.63 3.78 -10.00
CA ALA A 337 13.11 2.87 -8.96
C ALA A 337 11.98 2.35 -8.06
N ARG A 338 12.28 1.35 -7.27
CA ARG A 338 11.39 0.77 -6.24
C ARG A 338 10.06 0.25 -6.80
N PRO A 339 10.07 -0.64 -7.78
CA PRO A 339 8.84 -1.17 -8.34
C PRO A 339 8.01 -1.92 -7.30
N ARG A 340 6.68 -1.83 -7.43
CA ARG A 340 5.70 -2.60 -6.66
C ARG A 340 4.57 -3.00 -7.58
N TYR A 341 4.31 -4.29 -7.69
CA TYR A 341 3.13 -4.75 -8.41
C TYR A 341 1.85 -4.29 -7.73
N SER A 342 0.85 -3.95 -8.54
CA SER A 342 -0.53 -3.85 -8.09
C SER A 342 -1.01 -5.23 -7.59
N ARG A 343 -2.05 -5.23 -6.74
CA ARG A 343 -2.56 -6.47 -6.14
C ARG A 343 -3.14 -7.43 -7.18
N ASP A 344 -3.70 -6.92 -8.26
CA ASP A 344 -4.24 -7.68 -9.38
C ASP A 344 -3.16 -8.11 -10.41
N GLY A 345 -1.93 -7.60 -10.25
CA GLY A 345 -0.80 -7.91 -11.12
C GLY A 345 -0.80 -7.19 -12.47
N LYS A 346 -1.72 -6.27 -12.71
CA LYS A 346 -1.88 -5.60 -14.01
C LYS A 346 -1.01 -4.36 -14.16
N SER A 347 -0.56 -3.77 -13.06
CA SER A 347 0.25 -2.56 -13.08
C SER A 347 1.46 -2.68 -12.15
N ILE A 348 2.48 -1.87 -12.40
CA ILE A 348 3.62 -1.68 -11.52
C ILE A 348 3.69 -0.20 -11.13
N TYR A 349 3.61 0.07 -9.83
CA TYR A 349 3.89 1.39 -9.25
C TYR A 349 5.38 1.54 -8.99
N TYR A 350 5.93 2.72 -9.24
CA TYR A 350 7.34 3.00 -9.03
C TYR A 350 7.61 4.46 -8.68
N VAL A 351 8.77 4.73 -8.12
CA VAL A 351 9.26 6.11 -7.90
C VAL A 351 9.82 6.62 -9.22
N HIS A 352 9.26 7.72 -9.73
CA HIS A 352 9.64 8.40 -10.96
C HIS A 352 10.20 9.77 -10.64
N GLN A 353 11.30 10.17 -11.30
CA GLN A 353 11.86 11.52 -11.17
C GLN A 353 11.69 12.31 -12.48
N VAL A 354 11.00 13.44 -12.38
CA VAL A 354 10.83 14.43 -13.44
C VAL A 354 11.04 15.83 -12.89
N GLY A 355 11.72 16.70 -13.64
CA GLY A 355 11.96 18.09 -13.23
C GLY A 355 12.76 18.27 -11.92
N GLY A 356 13.41 17.22 -11.41
CA GLY A 356 14.10 17.24 -10.11
C GLY A 356 13.25 16.78 -8.94
N GLU A 357 11.94 16.58 -9.14
CA GLU A 357 10.99 16.11 -8.13
C GLU A 357 10.72 14.61 -8.27
N PHE A 358 10.33 13.96 -7.15
CA PHE A 358 9.98 12.54 -7.11
C PHE A 358 8.46 12.39 -6.99
N HIS A 359 7.92 11.55 -7.85
CA HIS A 359 6.50 11.21 -7.92
C HIS A 359 6.32 9.70 -7.82
N ILE A 360 5.09 9.27 -7.54
CA ILE A 360 4.69 7.88 -7.77
C ILE A 360 4.04 7.81 -9.15
N ALA A 361 4.57 6.95 -10.00
CA ALA A 361 4.02 6.65 -11.32
C ALA A 361 3.55 5.20 -11.38
N ALA A 362 2.73 4.88 -12.36
CA ALA A 362 2.28 3.54 -12.67
C ALA A 362 2.49 3.23 -14.15
N ILE A 363 2.79 1.97 -14.44
CA ILE A 363 2.84 1.43 -15.80
C ILE A 363 2.00 0.16 -15.86
N ASP A 364 1.16 0.05 -16.88
CA ASP A 364 0.39 -1.18 -17.13
C ASP A 364 1.26 -2.21 -17.84
N ILE A 365 1.12 -3.46 -17.42
CA ILE A 365 1.94 -4.59 -17.85
C ILE A 365 1.06 -5.75 -18.36
N GLU A 366 0.20 -5.44 -19.32
CA GLU A 366 -0.58 -6.52 -19.99
C GLU A 366 0.27 -7.35 -20.95
#